data_cb293e15164cb2edd95daa18d1b2c693
#
_entry.id   cb293e15164cb2edd95daa18d1b2c693
#
_cell.length_a   1.000
_cell.length_b   1.000
_cell.length_c   1.000
_cell.angle_alpha   90.00
_cell.angle_beta   90.00
_cell.angle_gamma   90.00
#
_symmetry.space_group_name_H-M   'P 1'
#
loop_
_entity.id
_entity.type
_entity.pdbx_description
1 polymer ?
#
loop_
_entity_poly.entity_id
_entity_poly.type
_entity_poly.pdbx_seq_one_letter_code
_entity_poly.pdbx_strand_id
1 'polypeptide(L)'
;MTIRFFLIVFFSIFLSLNINSSEGLVNKLSQQEWSFKGLTGTFDRSALQRGYKVYREVCSGCHSMKLLYYRDLLDIGFSVEEVKAIASEYTVIDGPDDEGEMFERSAKPSDKFVGPYANDQEARASNNSAYPPDLSVIVKAKKNGVDYLYNLLLGYSDPPEETSISDGMYYNKWTDNNQIAMPQPLYDGSVDYDDGTENSLTQLSKDLVTFLAWSAEPELEERKSLGIKVILFFIVIGILI
;
A
#
# COMPACT_ATOMS: atom_id res chain seq x y z
N MET A 1 17.78 12.42 -46.58
CA MET A 1 16.88 13.51 -46.13
C MET A 1 15.64 12.99 -45.38
N THR A 2 15.27 11.74 -45.52
CA THR A 2 14.04 11.14 -44.95
C THR A 2 14.17 10.76 -43.45
N ILE A 3 15.32 10.32 -42.96
CA ILE A 3 15.52 9.88 -41.55
C ILE A 3 15.49 11.08 -40.58
N ARG A 4 16.03 12.23 -40.95
CA ARG A 4 15.99 13.45 -40.12
C ARG A 4 14.58 13.99 -39.94
N PHE A 5 13.72 13.80 -40.93
CA PHE A 5 12.31 14.22 -40.87
C PHE A 5 11.50 13.34 -39.91
N PHE A 6 11.75 12.03 -39.89
CA PHE A 6 11.10 11.09 -38.95
C PHE A 6 11.50 11.32 -37.49
N LEU A 7 12.75 11.66 -37.22
CA LEU A 7 13.22 11.97 -35.87
C LEU A 7 12.62 13.28 -35.33
N ILE A 8 12.44 14.29 -36.19
CA ILE A 8 11.84 15.57 -35.79
C ILE A 8 10.33 15.40 -35.53
N VAL A 9 9.62 14.61 -36.33
CA VAL A 9 8.20 14.31 -36.12
C VAL A 9 7.98 13.46 -34.87
N PHE A 10 8.84 12.49 -34.59
CA PHE A 10 8.77 11.67 -33.37
C PHE A 10 9.03 12.49 -32.08
N PHE A 11 9.97 13.44 -32.14
CA PHE A 11 10.29 14.32 -31.02
C PHE A 11 9.20 15.39 -30.78
N SER A 12 8.51 15.86 -31.83
CA SER A 12 7.43 16.87 -31.72
C SER A 12 6.14 16.28 -31.12
N ILE A 13 5.87 14.99 -31.27
CA ILE A 13 4.70 14.31 -30.68
C ILE A 13 4.85 14.17 -29.15
N PHE A 14 6.06 14.11 -28.64
CA PHE A 14 6.32 14.04 -27.19
C PHE A 14 6.22 15.40 -26.47
N LEU A 15 6.22 16.53 -27.17
CA LEU A 15 6.18 17.87 -26.56
C LEU A 15 4.78 18.47 -26.38
N SER A 16 3.71 17.80 -26.81
CA SER A 16 2.37 18.43 -26.92
C SER A 16 1.33 17.97 -25.89
N LEU A 17 1.71 17.36 -24.76
CA LEU A 17 0.74 16.94 -23.75
C LEU A 17 0.89 17.73 -22.44
N ASN A 18 0.77 19.07 -22.53
CA ASN A 18 0.38 19.86 -21.35
C ASN A 18 -1.17 19.91 -21.32
N ILE A 19 -1.80 18.88 -20.77
CA ILE A 19 -3.22 18.92 -20.43
C ILE A 19 -3.31 19.59 -19.05
N ASN A 20 -3.60 20.88 -19.05
CA ASN A 20 -4.05 21.59 -17.87
C ASN A 20 -5.47 21.10 -17.55
N SER A 21 -5.60 20.09 -16.69
CA SER A 21 -6.87 19.81 -16.05
C SER A 21 -7.11 20.90 -14.99
N SER A 22 -8.24 21.57 -15.06
CA SER A 22 -8.71 22.51 -14.05
C SER A 22 -8.76 21.80 -12.68
N GLU A 23 -7.76 22.05 -11.84
CA GLU A 23 -7.81 21.67 -10.45
C GLU A 23 -8.83 22.60 -9.75
N GLY A 24 -10.03 22.07 -9.47
CA GLY A 24 -10.88 22.66 -8.43
C GLY A 24 -10.08 22.79 -7.15
N LEU A 25 -10.50 23.65 -6.23
CA LEU A 25 -9.93 23.90 -4.89
C LEU A 25 -9.90 22.61 -4.03
N VAL A 26 -9.21 21.59 -4.50
CA VAL A 26 -8.87 20.40 -3.71
C VAL A 26 -7.63 20.78 -2.91
N ASN A 27 -7.73 20.71 -1.59
CA ASN A 27 -6.59 20.80 -0.69
C ASN A 27 -5.42 20.02 -1.27
N LYS A 28 -4.32 20.72 -1.60
CA LYS A 28 -3.17 20.06 -2.23
C LYS A 28 -2.57 19.10 -1.23
N LEU A 29 -2.63 17.81 -1.54
CA LEU A 29 -2.00 16.78 -0.70
C LEU A 29 -0.54 17.14 -0.42
N SER A 30 -0.12 16.99 0.83
CA SER A 30 1.30 17.07 1.17
C SER A 30 2.05 15.94 0.47
N GLN A 31 2.97 16.29 -0.40
CA GLN A 31 3.81 15.32 -1.10
C GLN A 31 4.97 14.92 -0.20
N GLN A 32 5.20 13.62 -0.09
CA GLN A 32 6.31 13.06 0.64
C GLN A 32 7.42 12.61 -0.32
N GLU A 33 8.65 12.65 0.18
CA GLU A 33 9.77 12.01 -0.51
C GLU A 33 9.77 10.51 -0.19
N TRP A 34 9.45 9.71 -1.20
CA TRP A 34 9.43 8.26 -1.09
C TRP A 34 10.68 7.67 -1.74
N SER A 35 11.41 6.81 -1.01
CA SER A 35 12.64 6.17 -1.49
C SER A 35 12.44 5.40 -2.78
N PHE A 36 11.27 4.83 -2.96
CA PHE A 36 10.90 4.01 -4.12
C PHE A 36 10.38 4.82 -5.32
N LYS A 37 10.27 6.15 -5.26
CA LYS A 37 9.90 6.98 -6.42
C LYS A 37 11.09 7.20 -7.39
N GLY A 38 10.79 7.61 -8.62
CA GLY A 38 11.78 7.86 -9.68
C GLY A 38 12.30 6.59 -10.35
N LEU A 39 13.19 6.76 -11.33
CA LEU A 39 13.68 5.67 -12.20
C LEU A 39 14.52 4.63 -11.45
N THR A 40 15.31 5.05 -10.49
CA THR A 40 16.25 4.22 -9.72
C THR A 40 15.83 4.04 -8.26
N GLY A 41 14.66 4.58 -7.87
CA GLY A 41 14.19 4.48 -6.50
C GLY A 41 13.90 3.03 -6.11
N THR A 42 14.27 2.67 -4.87
CA THR A 42 14.09 1.34 -4.27
C THR A 42 13.38 1.46 -2.92
N PHE A 43 12.76 0.38 -2.48
CA PHE A 43 12.17 0.31 -1.16
C PHE A 43 13.23 0.24 -0.07
N ASP A 44 13.04 1.00 0.99
CA ASP A 44 13.79 0.84 2.24
C ASP A 44 13.27 -0.40 3.00
N ARG A 45 14.10 -1.42 3.13
CA ARG A 45 13.73 -2.70 3.77
C ARG A 45 13.37 -2.51 5.24
N SER A 46 14.07 -1.65 5.96
CA SER A 46 13.74 -1.36 7.37
C SER A 46 12.37 -0.68 7.50
N ALA A 47 12.06 0.27 6.61
CA ALA A 47 10.74 0.90 6.56
C ALA A 47 9.64 -0.10 6.19
N LEU A 48 9.92 -1.07 5.29
CA LEU A 48 8.97 -2.14 4.95
C LEU A 48 8.66 -3.04 6.15
N GLN A 49 9.67 -3.45 6.90
CA GLN A 49 9.50 -4.30 8.10
C GLN A 49 8.74 -3.55 9.20
N ARG A 50 9.06 -2.28 9.46
CA ARG A 50 8.30 -1.45 10.40
C ARG A 50 6.87 -1.24 9.93
N GLY A 51 6.65 -0.97 8.63
CA GLY A 51 5.33 -0.83 8.05
C GLY A 51 4.49 -2.11 8.13
N TYR A 52 5.11 -3.28 7.93
CA TYR A 52 4.47 -4.57 8.18
C TYR A 52 4.07 -4.73 9.66
N LYS A 53 4.94 -4.33 10.60
CA LYS A 53 4.63 -4.35 12.03
C LYS A 53 3.41 -3.48 12.34
N VAL A 54 3.34 -2.27 11.80
CA VAL A 54 2.17 -1.38 11.95
C VAL A 54 0.92 -2.03 11.37
N TYR A 55 0.99 -2.60 10.16
CA TYR A 55 -0.14 -3.34 9.58
C TYR A 55 -0.60 -4.47 10.51
N ARG A 56 0.33 -5.32 10.95
CA ARG A 56 0.04 -6.50 11.77
C ARG A 56 -0.60 -6.14 13.12
N GLU A 57 -0.09 -5.11 13.80
CA GLU A 57 -0.53 -4.77 15.16
C GLU A 57 -1.78 -3.89 15.20
N VAL A 58 -2.03 -3.10 14.12
CA VAL A 58 -3.13 -2.13 14.11
C VAL A 58 -4.15 -2.43 13.01
N CYS A 59 -3.71 -2.54 11.76
CA CYS A 59 -4.62 -2.56 10.62
C CYS A 59 -5.28 -3.92 10.40
N SER A 60 -4.55 -5.02 10.67
CA SER A 60 -4.99 -6.40 10.40
C SER A 60 -6.22 -6.82 11.21
N GLY A 61 -6.53 -6.13 12.31
CA GLY A 61 -7.76 -6.36 13.08
C GLY A 61 -9.06 -6.00 12.35
N CYS A 62 -8.97 -5.17 11.29
CA CYS A 62 -10.12 -4.76 10.48
C CYS A 62 -9.91 -4.99 8.97
N HIS A 63 -8.68 -4.92 8.48
CA HIS A 63 -8.35 -4.96 7.07
C HIS A 63 -7.61 -6.23 6.65
N SER A 64 -8.10 -6.88 5.61
CA SER A 64 -7.42 -8.01 4.96
C SER A 64 -6.34 -7.55 3.98
N MET A 65 -5.41 -8.47 3.64
CA MET A 65 -4.46 -8.38 2.53
C MET A 65 -4.47 -9.69 1.74
N LYS A 66 -5.57 -9.98 1.05
CA LYS A 66 -5.88 -11.28 0.42
C LYS A 66 -4.96 -11.66 -0.75
N LEU A 67 -4.17 -10.72 -1.29
CA LEU A 67 -3.26 -10.97 -2.40
C LEU A 67 -1.85 -11.35 -1.94
N LEU A 68 -1.50 -11.13 -0.65
CA LEU A 68 -0.20 -11.50 -0.11
C LEU A 68 -0.20 -12.90 0.47
N TYR A 69 0.95 -13.57 0.34
CA TYR A 69 1.30 -14.82 1.01
C TYR A 69 2.34 -14.53 2.10
N TYR A 70 2.38 -15.35 3.15
CA TYR A 70 3.40 -15.16 4.19
C TYR A 70 4.83 -15.24 3.63
N ARG A 71 5.08 -16.09 2.61
CA ARG A 71 6.39 -16.16 1.94
C ARG A 71 6.85 -14.85 1.30
N ASP A 72 5.93 -13.95 0.93
CA ASP A 72 6.26 -12.68 0.28
C ASP A 72 7.02 -11.76 1.25
N LEU A 73 6.92 -12.00 2.57
CA LEU A 73 7.70 -11.30 3.59
C LEU A 73 9.22 -11.52 3.45
N LEU A 74 9.66 -12.58 2.75
CA LEU A 74 11.08 -12.78 2.43
C LEU A 74 11.64 -11.60 1.60
N ASP A 75 10.84 -11.05 0.70
CA ASP A 75 11.26 -9.95 -0.21
C ASP A 75 11.47 -8.62 0.53
N ILE A 76 10.90 -8.48 1.72
CA ILE A 76 11.09 -7.31 2.58
C ILE A 76 12.15 -7.52 3.66
N GLY A 77 12.86 -8.65 3.63
CA GLY A 77 14.06 -8.90 4.42
C GLY A 77 13.86 -9.75 5.67
N PHE A 78 12.70 -10.39 5.86
CA PHE A 78 12.55 -11.42 6.89
C PHE A 78 13.26 -12.71 6.48
N SER A 79 13.82 -13.41 7.46
CA SER A 79 14.39 -14.76 7.26
C SER A 79 13.28 -15.82 7.09
N VAL A 80 13.67 -16.98 6.56
CA VAL A 80 12.74 -18.11 6.40
C VAL A 80 12.17 -18.56 7.75
N GLU A 81 12.96 -18.52 8.81
CA GLU A 81 12.58 -18.88 10.16
C GLU A 81 11.56 -17.91 10.74
N GLU A 82 11.77 -16.61 10.56
CA GLU A 82 10.82 -15.56 10.98
C GLU A 82 9.51 -15.67 10.22
N VAL A 83 9.55 -15.88 8.92
CA VAL A 83 8.33 -16.04 8.10
C VAL A 83 7.53 -17.28 8.53
N LYS A 84 8.20 -18.40 8.86
CA LYS A 84 7.53 -19.58 9.42
C LYS A 84 6.90 -19.29 10.78
N ALA A 85 7.62 -18.58 11.65
CA ALA A 85 7.13 -18.22 12.97
C ALA A 85 5.89 -17.32 12.84
N ILE A 86 5.96 -16.26 12.03
CA ILE A 86 4.84 -15.33 11.76
C ILE A 86 3.63 -16.10 11.20
N ALA A 87 3.82 -16.96 10.20
CA ALA A 87 2.72 -17.72 9.62
C ALA A 87 2.05 -18.63 10.65
N SER A 88 2.85 -19.29 11.49
CA SER A 88 2.34 -20.27 12.48
C SER A 88 1.46 -19.67 13.59
N GLU A 89 1.46 -18.35 13.75
CA GLU A 89 0.57 -17.65 14.69
C GLU A 89 -0.90 -17.62 14.23
N TYR A 90 -1.13 -17.92 12.95
CA TYR A 90 -2.46 -17.89 12.36
C TYR A 90 -2.97 -19.31 12.07
N THR A 91 -4.29 -19.46 12.13
CA THR A 91 -4.97 -20.72 11.81
C THR A 91 -5.67 -20.59 10.45
N VAL A 92 -5.57 -21.62 9.64
CA VAL A 92 -6.25 -21.73 8.35
C VAL A 92 -7.05 -23.05 8.31
N ILE A 93 -8.13 -23.04 7.56
CA ILE A 93 -8.90 -24.26 7.24
C ILE A 93 -8.26 -24.91 6.02
N ASP A 94 -7.91 -26.17 6.11
CA ASP A 94 -7.33 -27.00 5.05
C ASP A 94 -8.16 -28.26 4.84
N GLY A 95 -7.85 -29.00 3.79
CA GLY A 95 -8.54 -30.24 3.47
C GLY A 95 -9.17 -30.24 2.06
N PRO A 96 -10.06 -31.19 1.77
CA PRO A 96 -10.48 -32.26 2.70
C PRO A 96 -9.35 -33.26 2.97
N ASP A 97 -9.40 -33.93 4.14
CA ASP A 97 -8.57 -35.06 4.47
C ASP A 97 -9.06 -36.35 3.76
N ASP A 98 -8.49 -37.50 4.10
CA ASP A 98 -8.83 -38.79 3.49
C ASP A 98 -10.28 -39.24 3.80
N GLU A 99 -10.89 -38.71 4.87
CA GLU A 99 -12.29 -38.93 5.25
C GLU A 99 -13.25 -37.91 4.61
N GLY A 100 -12.71 -36.89 3.93
CA GLY A 100 -13.49 -35.82 3.29
C GLY A 100 -13.81 -34.63 4.22
N GLU A 101 -13.17 -34.54 5.37
CA GLU A 101 -13.42 -33.52 6.37
C GLU A 101 -12.44 -32.34 6.23
N MET A 102 -12.94 -31.14 6.51
CA MET A 102 -12.10 -29.93 6.62
C MET A 102 -11.53 -29.83 8.02
N PHE A 103 -10.26 -29.47 8.13
CA PHE A 103 -9.57 -29.38 9.42
C PHE A 103 -8.80 -28.04 9.56
N GLU A 104 -8.59 -27.66 10.81
CA GLU A 104 -7.78 -26.49 11.14
C GLU A 104 -6.32 -26.88 11.29
N ARG A 105 -5.43 -26.02 10.77
CA ARG A 105 -3.97 -26.12 11.03
C ARG A 105 -3.33 -24.75 11.13
N SER A 106 -2.15 -24.69 11.70
CA SER A 106 -1.30 -23.49 11.63
C SER A 106 -0.97 -23.17 10.17
N ALA A 107 -0.99 -21.88 9.84
CA ALA A 107 -0.62 -21.42 8.51
C ALA A 107 0.88 -21.65 8.23
N LYS A 108 1.21 -21.78 6.95
CA LYS A 108 2.55 -22.00 6.41
C LYS A 108 2.94 -20.80 5.53
N PRO A 109 4.22 -20.63 5.18
CA PRO A 109 4.65 -19.58 4.26
C PRO A 109 3.93 -19.57 2.90
N SER A 110 3.41 -20.71 2.46
CA SER A 110 2.63 -20.84 1.22
C SER A 110 1.17 -20.38 1.34
N ASP A 111 0.69 -20.13 2.54
CA ASP A 111 -0.69 -19.69 2.74
C ASP A 111 -0.78 -18.16 2.60
N LYS A 112 -1.97 -17.69 2.23
CA LYS A 112 -2.28 -16.26 2.16
C LYS A 112 -2.41 -15.69 3.57
N PHE A 113 -2.22 -14.38 3.68
CA PHE A 113 -2.52 -13.66 4.90
C PHE A 113 -3.97 -13.92 5.32
N VAL A 114 -4.15 -14.33 6.56
CA VAL A 114 -5.46 -14.56 7.17
C VAL A 114 -6.13 -13.22 7.39
N GLY A 115 -7.37 -13.07 6.92
CA GLY A 115 -8.16 -11.87 7.15
C GLY A 115 -8.89 -11.91 8.50
N PRO A 116 -9.32 -10.74 9.01
CA PRO A 116 -9.97 -10.64 10.33
C PRO A 116 -11.40 -11.18 10.37
N TYR A 117 -12.06 -11.33 9.23
CA TYR A 117 -13.46 -11.74 9.12
C TYR A 117 -13.64 -12.90 8.16
N ALA A 118 -14.52 -13.82 8.49
CA ALA A 118 -14.84 -14.97 7.63
C ALA A 118 -15.56 -14.56 6.34
N ASN A 119 -16.34 -13.47 6.37
CA ASN A 119 -17.10 -12.98 5.23
C ASN A 119 -17.45 -11.48 5.35
N ASP A 120 -18.00 -10.92 4.26
CA ASP A 120 -18.35 -9.50 4.18
C ASP A 120 -19.46 -9.08 5.14
N GLN A 121 -20.39 -9.98 5.48
CA GLN A 121 -21.49 -9.72 6.41
C GLN A 121 -20.94 -9.53 7.83
N GLU A 122 -20.04 -10.39 8.25
CA GLU A 122 -19.36 -10.27 9.54
C GLU A 122 -18.53 -8.99 9.61
N ALA A 123 -17.77 -8.67 8.56
CA ALA A 123 -17.02 -7.44 8.46
C ALA A 123 -17.92 -6.20 8.65
N ARG A 124 -19.08 -6.16 7.99
CA ARG A 124 -20.04 -5.05 8.13
C ARG A 124 -20.68 -5.00 9.50
N ALA A 125 -21.06 -6.15 10.05
CA ALA A 125 -21.67 -6.20 11.39
C ALA A 125 -20.71 -5.66 12.47
N SER A 126 -19.42 -5.95 12.35
CA SER A 126 -18.38 -5.50 13.28
C SER A 126 -17.96 -4.03 13.09
N ASN A 127 -18.34 -3.37 11.98
CA ASN A 127 -17.88 -2.03 11.61
C ASN A 127 -19.01 -1.06 11.28
N ASN A 128 -20.10 -1.07 12.05
CA ASN A 128 -21.25 -0.16 11.88
C ASN A 128 -21.79 -0.13 10.43
N SER A 129 -21.92 -1.29 9.80
CA SER A 129 -22.32 -1.49 8.39
C SER A 129 -21.28 -1.03 7.35
N ALA A 130 -20.16 -0.42 7.74
CA ALA A 130 -19.05 -0.12 6.84
C ALA A 130 -18.28 -1.40 6.51
N TYR A 131 -17.70 -1.44 5.32
CA TYR A 131 -16.84 -2.54 4.89
C TYR A 131 -15.39 -2.07 4.82
N PRO A 132 -14.50 -2.55 5.72
CA PRO A 132 -13.08 -2.22 5.63
C PRO A 132 -12.49 -2.79 4.33
N PRO A 133 -11.91 -1.96 3.44
CA PRO A 133 -11.36 -2.45 2.18
C PRO A 133 -10.14 -3.34 2.41
N ASP A 134 -9.91 -4.27 1.48
CA ASP A 134 -8.65 -5.01 1.38
C ASP A 134 -7.50 -4.06 1.05
N LEU A 135 -6.39 -4.15 1.77
CA LEU A 135 -5.26 -3.23 1.64
C LEU A 135 -4.22 -3.67 0.61
N SER A 136 -4.30 -4.86 0.04
CA SER A 136 -3.26 -5.41 -0.86
C SER A 136 -2.86 -4.46 -1.99
N VAL A 137 -3.82 -3.75 -2.57
CA VAL A 137 -3.59 -2.79 -3.68
C VAL A 137 -4.20 -1.42 -3.42
N ILE A 138 -4.42 -1.07 -2.18
CA ILE A 138 -5.15 0.14 -1.77
C ILE A 138 -4.50 1.43 -2.31
N VAL A 139 -3.18 1.49 -2.43
CA VAL A 139 -2.47 2.65 -2.98
C VAL A 139 -2.82 2.93 -4.44
N LYS A 140 -3.42 1.97 -5.15
CA LYS A 140 -3.88 2.12 -6.54
C LYS A 140 -5.35 2.56 -6.64
N ALA A 141 -6.08 2.60 -5.54
CA ALA A 141 -7.50 2.94 -5.52
C ALA A 141 -7.79 4.43 -5.76
N LYS A 142 -6.83 5.31 -5.48
CA LYS A 142 -6.94 6.76 -5.64
C LYS A 142 -5.74 7.30 -6.44
N LYS A 143 -5.96 8.40 -7.19
CA LYS A 143 -4.87 9.16 -7.82
C LYS A 143 -3.90 9.64 -6.73
N ASN A 144 -2.60 9.51 -6.97
CA ASN A 144 -1.56 9.77 -5.97
C ASN A 144 -1.75 8.98 -4.67
N GLY A 145 -2.17 7.71 -4.77
CA GLY A 145 -2.66 6.92 -3.65
C GLY A 145 -1.68 6.81 -2.48
N VAL A 146 -0.37 6.79 -2.73
CA VAL A 146 0.65 6.78 -1.67
C VAL A 146 0.56 8.06 -0.84
N ASP A 147 0.61 9.24 -1.48
CA ASP A 147 0.50 10.53 -0.79
C ASP A 147 -0.91 10.71 -0.20
N TYR A 148 -1.96 10.19 -0.88
CA TYR A 148 -3.32 10.21 -0.37
C TYR A 148 -3.46 9.43 0.94
N LEU A 149 -2.98 8.19 1.01
CA LEU A 149 -3.07 7.38 2.22
C LEU A 149 -2.27 7.97 3.38
N TYR A 150 -1.08 8.50 3.10
CA TYR A 150 -0.29 9.20 4.12
C TYR A 150 -1.06 10.39 4.70
N ASN A 151 -1.60 11.24 3.83
CA ASN A 151 -2.40 12.38 4.28
C ASN A 151 -3.70 11.95 4.97
N LEU A 152 -4.35 10.88 4.51
CA LEU A 152 -5.54 10.30 5.16
C LEU A 152 -5.26 9.94 6.63
N LEU A 153 -4.15 9.24 6.88
CA LEU A 153 -3.78 8.82 8.23
C LEU A 153 -3.48 10.02 9.15
N LEU A 154 -2.97 11.12 8.60
CA LEU A 154 -2.67 12.37 9.32
C LEU A 154 -3.85 13.37 9.30
N GLY A 155 -4.94 13.03 8.64
CA GLY A 155 -6.03 13.96 8.36
C GLY A 155 -7.13 14.04 9.42
N TYR A 156 -7.05 13.22 10.47
CA TYR A 156 -8.01 13.21 11.56
C TYR A 156 -7.81 14.43 12.46
N SER A 157 -8.91 15.05 12.84
CA SER A 157 -8.97 16.14 13.82
C SER A 157 -10.40 16.33 14.29
N ASP A 158 -10.60 17.19 15.26
CA ASP A 158 -11.94 17.67 15.61
C ASP A 158 -12.57 18.40 14.42
N PRO A 159 -13.87 18.19 14.16
CA PRO A 159 -14.57 18.88 13.10
C PRO A 159 -14.62 20.39 13.36
N PRO A 160 -14.55 21.25 12.32
CA PRO A 160 -14.86 22.68 12.46
C PRO A 160 -16.27 22.90 13.03
N GLU A 161 -16.48 23.99 13.78
CA GLU A 161 -17.73 24.28 14.49
C GLU A 161 -19.01 24.21 13.61
N GLU A 162 -18.88 24.53 12.33
CA GLU A 162 -20.01 24.50 11.36
C GLU A 162 -20.19 23.15 10.66
N THR A 163 -19.36 22.14 10.97
CA THR A 163 -19.36 20.84 10.28
C THR A 163 -20.17 19.82 11.07
N SER A 164 -21.29 19.37 10.51
CA SER A 164 -22.05 18.25 11.06
C SER A 164 -21.45 16.92 10.63
N ILE A 165 -21.15 16.06 11.58
CA ILE A 165 -20.65 14.70 11.36
C ILE A 165 -21.82 13.72 11.59
N SER A 166 -22.01 12.79 10.68
CA SER A 166 -23.02 11.74 10.77
C SER A 166 -22.68 10.75 11.91
N ASP A 167 -23.70 10.12 12.48
CA ASP A 167 -23.50 9.12 13.54
C ASP A 167 -22.59 7.97 13.05
N GLY A 168 -21.61 7.60 13.86
CA GLY A 168 -20.64 6.55 13.54
C GLY A 168 -19.56 6.94 12.53
N MET A 169 -19.49 8.23 12.15
CA MET A 169 -18.46 8.77 11.26
C MET A 169 -17.48 9.64 12.04
N TYR A 170 -16.28 9.78 11.49
CA TYR A 170 -15.19 10.58 12.03
C TYR A 170 -14.80 11.66 11.03
N TYR A 171 -14.40 12.84 11.52
CA TYR A 171 -13.91 13.89 10.64
C TYR A 171 -12.52 13.54 10.10
N ASN A 172 -12.37 13.69 8.79
CA ASN A 172 -11.07 13.61 8.13
C ASN A 172 -11.07 14.54 6.93
N LYS A 173 -10.18 15.52 6.94
CA LYS A 173 -10.12 16.58 5.91
C LYS A 173 -9.81 16.12 4.49
N TRP A 174 -9.39 14.85 4.31
CA TRP A 174 -8.98 14.30 3.02
C TRP A 174 -9.99 13.33 2.41
N THR A 175 -11.07 13.07 3.10
CA THR A 175 -12.15 12.19 2.60
C THR A 175 -13.27 12.99 1.95
N ASP A 176 -14.08 12.29 1.15
CA ASP A 176 -15.26 12.89 0.53
C ASP A 176 -16.23 13.37 1.65
N ASN A 177 -16.72 14.60 1.53
CA ASN A 177 -17.54 15.26 2.56
C ASN A 177 -16.85 15.38 3.93
N ASN A 178 -15.53 15.24 4.02
CA ASN A 178 -14.73 15.28 5.25
C ASN A 178 -15.18 14.27 6.32
N GLN A 179 -15.75 13.13 5.93
CA GLN A 179 -16.22 12.09 6.84
C GLN A 179 -15.73 10.71 6.41
N ILE A 180 -15.42 9.86 7.40
CA ILE A 180 -14.99 8.49 7.18
C ILE A 180 -15.49 7.59 8.32
N ALA A 181 -15.92 6.36 7.98
CA ALA A 181 -16.39 5.40 8.98
C ALA A 181 -15.23 4.80 9.83
N MET A 182 -14.00 4.80 9.29
CA MET A 182 -12.81 4.33 10.01
C MET A 182 -12.46 5.31 11.13
N PRO A 183 -12.42 4.89 12.40
CA PRO A 183 -11.86 5.72 13.48
C PRO A 183 -10.38 5.99 13.22
N GLN A 184 -9.81 7.01 13.85
CA GLN A 184 -8.37 7.26 13.75
C GLN A 184 -7.58 6.03 14.21
N PRO A 185 -6.79 5.39 13.33
CA PRO A 185 -6.15 4.12 13.68
C PRO A 185 -4.79 4.28 14.35
N LEU A 186 -4.11 5.41 14.15
CA LEU A 186 -2.73 5.64 14.59
C LEU A 186 -2.62 6.93 15.41
N TYR A 187 -1.78 6.87 16.43
CA TYR A 187 -1.36 7.96 17.30
C TYR A 187 0.15 7.85 17.55
N ASP A 188 0.76 8.87 18.10
CA ASP A 188 2.15 8.76 18.58
C ASP A 188 2.24 7.61 19.59
N GLY A 189 3.19 6.72 19.40
CA GLY A 189 3.39 5.55 20.26
C GLY A 189 2.41 4.38 20.05
N SER A 190 1.60 4.36 18.97
CA SER A 190 0.66 3.24 18.71
C SER A 190 1.37 1.90 18.51
N VAL A 191 2.59 1.90 18.02
CA VAL A 191 3.42 0.70 17.80
C VAL A 191 4.84 1.02 18.25
N ASP A 192 5.45 0.14 19.03
CA ASP A 192 6.84 0.26 19.43
C ASP A 192 7.76 -0.36 18.39
N TYR A 193 8.80 0.38 18.00
CA TYR A 193 9.80 -0.11 17.05
C TYR A 193 11.02 -0.68 17.79
N ASP A 194 11.48 -1.87 17.35
CA ASP A 194 12.59 -2.58 17.98
C ASP A 194 13.96 -2.05 17.55
N ASP A 195 14.00 -1.21 16.49
CA ASP A 195 15.23 -0.66 15.92
C ASP A 195 15.59 0.75 16.47
N GLY A 196 14.80 1.25 17.41
CA GLY A 196 14.98 2.58 18.02
C GLY A 196 14.52 3.75 17.15
N THR A 197 13.86 3.49 16.02
CA THR A 197 13.20 4.54 15.23
C THR A 197 12.08 5.19 16.04
N GLU A 198 11.93 6.51 15.93
CA GLU A 198 10.84 7.24 16.58
C GLU A 198 9.47 6.72 16.07
N ASN A 199 8.55 6.44 17.00
CA ASN A 199 7.21 5.95 16.70
C ASN A 199 6.14 7.06 16.67
N SER A 200 6.50 8.23 16.14
CA SER A 200 5.55 9.32 15.91
C SER A 200 4.50 8.93 14.85
N LEU A 201 3.32 9.53 14.92
CA LEU A 201 2.22 9.32 13.96
C LEU A 201 2.71 9.50 12.50
N THR A 202 3.57 10.47 12.26
CA THR A 202 4.14 10.73 10.93
C THR A 202 5.04 9.59 10.45
N GLN A 203 5.89 9.06 11.33
CA GLN A 203 6.78 7.95 11.01
C GLN A 203 6.00 6.64 10.84
N LEU A 204 5.09 6.32 11.75
CA LEU A 204 4.21 5.16 11.66
C LEU A 204 3.43 5.16 10.34
N SER A 205 2.84 6.31 9.98
CA SER A 205 2.10 6.47 8.72
C SER A 205 3.00 6.31 7.49
N LYS A 206 4.22 6.85 7.53
CA LYS A 206 5.19 6.74 6.44
C LYS A 206 5.63 5.29 6.22
N ASP A 207 5.97 4.58 7.28
CA ASP A 207 6.39 3.18 7.20
C ASP A 207 5.24 2.27 6.73
N LEU A 208 4.04 2.45 7.30
CA LEU A 208 2.84 1.72 6.85
C LEU A 208 2.57 1.92 5.36
N VAL A 209 2.56 3.18 4.89
CA VAL A 209 2.30 3.48 3.48
C VAL A 209 3.41 2.96 2.56
N THR A 210 4.66 2.92 3.02
CA THR A 210 5.76 2.28 2.28
C THR A 210 5.50 0.78 2.11
N PHE A 211 5.07 0.08 3.16
CA PHE A 211 4.66 -1.32 3.09
C PHE A 211 3.46 -1.54 2.16
N LEU A 212 2.43 -0.70 2.24
CA LEU A 212 1.26 -0.76 1.35
C LEU A 212 1.62 -0.46 -0.12
N ALA A 213 2.62 0.38 -0.36
CA ALA A 213 3.13 0.63 -1.71
C ALA A 213 3.85 -0.59 -2.27
N TRP A 214 4.66 -1.27 -1.44
CA TRP A 214 5.31 -2.52 -1.81
C TRP A 214 4.30 -3.63 -2.06
N SER A 215 3.31 -3.81 -1.18
CA SER A 215 2.29 -4.85 -1.36
C SER A 215 1.52 -4.73 -2.68
N ALA A 216 1.34 -3.49 -3.16
CA ALA A 216 0.67 -3.21 -4.44
C ALA A 216 1.59 -3.36 -5.67
N GLU A 217 2.89 -3.31 -5.48
CA GLU A 217 3.91 -3.43 -6.54
C GLU A 217 5.20 -4.11 -6.04
N PRO A 218 5.16 -5.39 -5.64
CA PRO A 218 6.35 -6.09 -5.16
C PRO A 218 7.45 -6.15 -6.20
N GLU A 219 7.10 -6.25 -7.49
CA GLU A 219 8.02 -6.29 -8.64
C GLU A 219 8.55 -4.91 -9.09
N LEU A 220 8.29 -3.83 -8.34
CA LEU A 220 8.61 -2.46 -8.77
C LEU A 220 10.09 -2.29 -9.10
N GLU A 221 10.99 -2.83 -8.28
CA GLU A 221 12.44 -2.69 -8.45
C GLU A 221 12.93 -3.48 -9.67
N GLU A 222 12.47 -4.72 -9.84
CA GLU A 222 12.77 -5.55 -11.00
C GLU A 222 12.26 -4.91 -12.29
N ARG A 223 11.02 -4.44 -12.31
CA ARG A 223 10.42 -3.74 -13.45
C ARG A 223 11.21 -2.50 -13.85
N LYS A 224 11.71 -1.71 -12.89
CA LYS A 224 12.58 -0.55 -13.16
C LYS A 224 13.92 -0.97 -13.75
N SER A 225 14.57 -1.95 -13.13
CA SER A 225 15.86 -2.49 -13.60
C SER A 225 15.74 -3.03 -15.03
N LEU A 226 14.70 -3.83 -15.29
CA LEU A 226 14.43 -4.35 -16.64
C LEU A 226 14.15 -3.23 -17.63
N GLY A 227 13.32 -2.24 -17.23
CA GLY A 227 12.99 -1.08 -18.08
C GLY A 227 14.24 -0.30 -18.53
N ILE A 228 15.17 -0.05 -17.61
CA ILE A 228 16.45 0.61 -17.93
C ILE A 228 17.25 -0.21 -18.95
N LYS A 229 17.38 -1.53 -18.73
CA LYS A 229 18.10 -2.44 -19.65
C LYS A 229 17.47 -2.43 -21.04
N VAL A 230 16.16 -2.47 -21.14
CA VAL A 230 15.41 -2.44 -22.41
C VAL A 230 15.64 -1.12 -23.15
N ILE A 231 15.58 0.02 -22.44
CA ILE A 231 15.83 1.34 -23.04
C ILE A 231 17.26 1.41 -23.58
N LEU A 232 18.25 0.98 -22.79
CA LEU A 232 19.65 0.97 -23.23
C LEU A 232 19.87 0.07 -24.45
N PHE A 233 19.24 -1.10 -24.48
CA PHE A 233 19.29 -1.99 -25.63
C PHE A 233 18.77 -1.33 -26.90
N PHE A 234 17.62 -0.67 -26.84
CA PHE A 234 17.07 0.04 -28.02
C PHE A 234 17.90 1.24 -28.43
N ILE A 235 18.53 1.96 -27.50
CA ILE A 235 19.46 3.05 -27.83
C ILE A 235 20.66 2.49 -28.62
N VAL A 236 21.28 1.40 -28.15
CA VAL A 236 22.42 0.78 -28.84
C VAL A 236 22.05 0.31 -30.24
N ILE A 237 20.93 -0.39 -30.39
CA ILE A 237 20.45 -0.84 -31.70
C ILE A 237 20.16 0.34 -32.62
N GLY A 238 19.51 1.39 -32.11
CA GLY A 238 19.21 2.58 -32.91
C GLY A 238 20.46 3.36 -33.38
N ILE A 239 21.59 3.22 -32.69
CA ILE A 239 22.88 3.79 -33.12
C ILE A 239 23.55 2.93 -34.20
N LEU A 240 23.33 1.61 -34.16
CA LEU A 240 23.98 0.65 -35.09
C LEU A 240 23.28 0.53 -36.45
N ILE A 241 22.02 0.96 -36.56
CA ILE A 241 21.21 1.00 -37.79
C ILE A 241 21.26 2.41 -38.40
#